data_270093ec95cfe62c660a56d4689c5ead
#
_entry.id   270093ec95cfe62c660a56d4689c5ead
#
_cell.length_a   1.000
_cell.length_b   1.000
_cell.length_c   1.000
_cell.angle_alpha   90.00
_cell.angle_beta   90.00
_cell.angle_gamma   90.00
#
_symmetry.space_group_name_H-M   'P 1'
#
loop_
_entity.id
_entity.type
_entity.pdbx_description
1 polymer ?
#
loop_
_entity_poly.entity_id
_entity_poly.type
_entity_poly.pdbx_seq_one_letter_code
_entity_poly.pdbx_strand_id
1 'polypeptide(L)'
;PEKSINEYDYIRDSILKLVSAKDEMEMKMLLADTQKQAILLERIFMKGFSGEDAKQQFCEKYSLNPDDNYYMVEFRSEGGDASGRQRRVFEIVEALQNGYQGNFLAVYPGPDKSYAILTVPADMDDDTLKQNLTYLAEDTCNDQVTMIIGISKRQNQLEKIHTACTQARHTVRAY
;
A
#
# COMPACT_ATOMS: atom_id res chain seq x y z
N PRO A 1 -40.77 -36.38 -26.99
CA PRO A 1 -39.86 -37.00 -26.01
C PRO A 1 -39.37 -35.94 -25.06
N GLU A 2 -39.95 -35.92 -23.87
CA GLU A 2 -39.50 -35.08 -22.74
C GLU A 2 -38.07 -35.50 -22.38
N LYS A 3 -37.14 -34.54 -22.48
CA LYS A 3 -35.83 -34.70 -21.85
C LYS A 3 -36.07 -34.81 -20.35
N SER A 4 -35.97 -36.02 -19.79
CA SER A 4 -35.86 -36.17 -18.38
C SER A 4 -34.58 -35.41 -17.95
N ILE A 5 -34.74 -34.26 -17.36
CA ILE A 5 -33.65 -33.57 -16.71
C ILE A 5 -33.16 -34.53 -15.62
N ASN A 6 -31.96 -35.06 -15.81
CA ASN A 6 -31.39 -35.99 -14.87
C ASN A 6 -31.27 -35.28 -13.50
N GLU A 7 -31.93 -35.77 -12.49
CA GLU A 7 -31.96 -35.24 -11.15
C GLU A 7 -30.53 -34.95 -10.62
N TYR A 8 -29.59 -35.76 -11.06
CA TYR A 8 -28.16 -35.57 -10.78
C TYR A 8 -27.58 -34.30 -11.40
N ASP A 9 -27.93 -33.96 -12.64
CA ASP A 9 -27.47 -32.74 -13.31
C ASP A 9 -28.04 -31.50 -12.62
N TYR A 10 -29.29 -31.54 -12.17
CA TYR A 10 -29.90 -30.47 -11.41
C TYR A 10 -29.21 -30.24 -10.06
N ILE A 11 -28.91 -31.30 -9.31
CA ILE A 11 -28.22 -31.25 -8.04
C ILE A 11 -26.80 -30.70 -8.22
N ARG A 12 -26.06 -31.18 -9.21
CA ARG A 12 -24.71 -30.71 -9.54
C ARG A 12 -24.69 -29.22 -9.87
N ASP A 13 -25.58 -28.75 -10.72
CA ASP A 13 -25.67 -27.34 -11.11
C ASP A 13 -26.07 -26.44 -9.93
N SER A 14 -26.94 -26.95 -9.06
CA SER A 14 -27.31 -26.24 -7.83
C SER A 14 -26.13 -26.13 -6.85
N ILE A 15 -25.32 -27.18 -6.69
CA ILE A 15 -24.10 -27.16 -5.87
C ILE A 15 -23.08 -26.19 -6.44
N LEU A 16 -22.84 -26.22 -7.75
CA LEU A 16 -21.90 -25.31 -8.42
C LEU A 16 -22.32 -23.84 -8.25
N LYS A 17 -23.61 -23.53 -8.35
CA LYS A 17 -24.12 -22.17 -8.09
C LYS A 17 -23.93 -21.73 -6.65
N LEU A 18 -24.12 -22.61 -5.66
CA LEU A 18 -23.89 -22.32 -4.24
C LEU A 18 -22.43 -22.09 -3.93
N VAL A 19 -21.52 -22.90 -4.51
CA VAL A 19 -20.07 -22.72 -4.37
C VAL A 19 -19.62 -21.39 -4.97
N SER A 20 -20.08 -21.05 -6.17
CA SER A 20 -19.79 -19.76 -6.84
C SER A 20 -20.30 -18.56 -6.02
N ALA A 21 -21.53 -18.65 -5.46
CA ALA A 21 -22.09 -17.61 -4.63
C ALA A 21 -21.30 -17.42 -3.30
N LYS A 22 -20.82 -18.54 -2.72
CA LYS A 22 -19.96 -18.51 -1.53
C LYS A 22 -18.62 -17.85 -1.83
N ASP A 23 -17.97 -18.20 -2.95
CA ASP A 23 -16.70 -17.61 -3.38
C ASP A 23 -16.83 -16.11 -3.64
N GLU A 24 -17.91 -15.67 -4.31
CA GLU A 24 -18.20 -14.24 -4.49
C GLU A 24 -18.39 -13.51 -3.17
N MET A 25 -19.06 -14.14 -2.20
CA MET A 25 -19.32 -13.54 -0.89
C MET A 25 -18.02 -13.43 -0.09
N GLU A 26 -17.17 -14.45 -0.11
CA GLU A 26 -15.84 -14.44 0.51
C GLU A 26 -14.93 -13.35 -0.10
N MET A 27 -14.94 -13.21 -1.44
CA MET A 27 -14.23 -12.13 -2.15
C MET A 27 -14.73 -10.75 -1.74
N LYS A 28 -16.04 -10.55 -1.68
CA LYS A 28 -16.62 -9.27 -1.24
C LYS A 28 -16.25 -8.93 0.20
N MET A 29 -16.25 -9.91 1.10
CA MET A 29 -15.82 -9.73 2.49
C MET A 29 -14.34 -9.38 2.59
N LEU A 30 -13.48 -10.07 1.84
CA LEU A 30 -12.04 -9.80 1.79
C LEU A 30 -11.76 -8.38 1.26
N LEU A 31 -12.43 -7.96 0.19
CA LEU A 31 -12.32 -6.61 -0.36
C LEU A 31 -12.78 -5.54 0.64
N ALA A 32 -13.91 -5.78 1.33
CA ALA A 32 -14.42 -4.87 2.35
C ALA A 32 -13.46 -4.72 3.52
N ASP A 33 -12.84 -5.81 3.98
CA ASP A 33 -11.85 -5.79 5.06
C ASP A 33 -10.57 -5.07 4.63
N THR A 34 -10.10 -5.31 3.41
CA THR A 34 -8.94 -4.60 2.83
C THR A 34 -9.20 -3.10 2.74
N GLN A 35 -10.39 -2.68 2.30
CA GLN A 35 -10.77 -1.28 2.23
C GLN A 35 -10.85 -0.63 3.62
N LYS A 36 -11.43 -1.32 4.60
CA LYS A 36 -11.46 -0.83 6.00
C LYS A 36 -10.06 -0.62 6.56
N GLN A 37 -9.16 -1.56 6.30
CA GLN A 37 -7.76 -1.44 6.72
C GLN A 37 -7.06 -0.27 6.04
N ALA A 38 -7.25 -0.09 4.74
CA ALA A 38 -6.68 1.04 4.01
C ALA A 38 -7.17 2.40 4.57
N ILE A 39 -8.46 2.53 4.85
CA ILE A 39 -9.04 3.74 5.46
C ILE A 39 -8.45 4.00 6.85
N LEU A 40 -8.30 2.96 7.67
CA LEU A 40 -7.72 3.09 8.99
C LEU A 40 -6.25 3.54 8.93
N LEU A 41 -5.46 2.93 8.05
CA LEU A 41 -4.05 3.30 7.83
C LEU A 41 -3.93 4.74 7.32
N GLU A 42 -4.74 5.12 6.34
CA GLU A 42 -4.78 6.50 5.85
C GLU A 42 -5.10 7.49 6.96
N ARG A 43 -6.06 7.18 7.81
CA ARG A 43 -6.40 8.01 8.96
C ARG A 43 -5.24 8.18 9.92
N ILE A 44 -4.50 7.11 10.23
CA ILE A 44 -3.31 7.15 11.07
C ILE A 44 -2.22 8.03 10.43
N PHE A 45 -1.98 7.86 9.13
CA PHE A 45 -0.99 8.66 8.41
C PHE A 45 -1.34 10.15 8.34
N MET A 46 -2.64 10.47 8.26
CA MET A 46 -3.10 11.87 8.15
C MET A 46 -3.26 12.55 9.51
N LYS A 47 -3.66 11.83 10.54
CA LYS A 47 -4.08 12.39 11.85
C LYS A 47 -3.23 11.91 13.02
N GLY A 48 -2.40 10.88 12.83
CA GLY A 48 -1.67 10.22 13.90
C GLY A 48 -2.51 9.18 14.66
N PHE A 49 -1.91 8.63 15.70
CA PHE A 49 -2.58 7.66 16.58
C PHE A 49 -3.52 8.37 17.54
N SER A 50 -4.60 7.69 17.90
CA SER A 50 -5.57 8.20 18.89
C SER A 50 -5.10 8.04 20.34
N GLY A 51 -3.99 7.33 20.58
CA GLY A 51 -3.39 7.10 21.89
C GLY A 51 -2.33 6.01 21.85
N GLU A 52 -1.72 5.73 22.99
CA GLU A 52 -0.64 4.74 23.11
C GLU A 52 -1.10 3.32 22.76
N ASP A 53 -2.31 2.95 23.21
CA ASP A 53 -2.87 1.62 22.90
C ASP A 53 -3.06 1.41 21.38
N ALA A 54 -3.51 2.44 20.68
CA ALA A 54 -3.67 2.39 19.22
C ALA A 54 -2.33 2.24 18.51
N LYS A 55 -1.29 2.92 19.00
CA LYS A 55 0.07 2.79 18.48
C LYS A 55 0.63 1.38 18.72
N GLN A 56 0.47 0.85 19.94
CA GLN A 56 0.91 -0.51 20.26
C GLN A 56 0.25 -1.55 19.38
N GLN A 57 -1.07 -1.50 19.23
CA GLN A 57 -1.82 -2.41 18.36
C GLN A 57 -1.37 -2.31 16.89
N PHE A 58 -1.06 -1.13 16.43
CA PHE A 58 -0.52 -0.91 15.09
C PHE A 58 0.86 -1.56 14.93
N CYS A 59 1.77 -1.36 15.89
CA CYS A 59 3.10 -1.97 15.87
C CYS A 59 3.03 -3.49 15.88
N GLU A 60 2.20 -4.07 16.74
CA GLU A 60 1.99 -5.52 16.82
C GLU A 60 1.43 -6.08 15.50
N LYS A 61 0.41 -5.44 14.96
CA LYS A 61 -0.25 -5.88 13.73
C LYS A 61 0.68 -5.88 12.51
N TYR A 62 1.55 -4.89 12.39
CA TYR A 62 2.42 -4.72 11.23
C TYR A 62 3.88 -5.09 11.50
N SER A 63 4.16 -5.69 12.67
CA SER A 63 5.51 -6.10 13.08
C SER A 63 6.52 -4.96 13.04
N LEU A 64 6.10 -3.76 13.44
CA LEU A 64 6.94 -2.58 13.52
C LEU A 64 7.48 -2.42 14.95
N ASN A 65 8.77 -2.09 15.06
CA ASN A 65 9.33 -1.70 16.34
C ASN A 65 9.16 -0.17 16.50
N PRO A 66 8.49 0.32 17.57
CA PRO A 66 8.27 1.74 17.76
C PRO A 66 9.56 2.56 17.95
N ASP A 67 10.67 1.90 18.29
CA ASP A 67 11.98 2.52 18.50
C ASP A 67 12.85 2.54 17.22
N ASP A 68 12.39 1.92 16.13
CA ASP A 68 13.09 1.95 14.86
C ASP A 68 13.03 3.34 14.22
N ASN A 69 14.11 3.70 13.53
CA ASN A 69 14.07 4.84 12.62
C ASN A 69 13.24 4.49 11.39
N TYR A 70 12.49 5.47 10.90
CA TYR A 70 11.68 5.29 9.70
C TYR A 70 11.61 6.56 8.86
N TYR A 71 11.20 6.37 7.60
CA TYR A 71 10.79 7.43 6.67
C TYR A 71 9.35 7.18 6.25
N MET A 72 8.64 8.28 6.05
CA MET A 72 7.39 8.28 5.30
C MET A 72 7.69 8.67 3.86
N VAL A 73 7.18 7.89 2.93
CA VAL A 73 7.31 8.13 1.48
C VAL A 73 5.92 8.26 0.87
N GLU A 74 5.74 9.27 0.04
CA GLU A 74 4.56 9.41 -0.82
C GLU A 74 4.96 9.09 -2.25
N PHE A 75 4.22 8.19 -2.88
CA PHE A 75 4.29 7.92 -4.31
C PHE A 75 3.01 8.43 -4.97
N ARG A 76 3.15 9.24 -5.99
CA ARG A 76 2.05 9.76 -6.77
C ARG A 76 2.42 9.75 -8.25
N SER A 77 1.47 9.42 -9.12
CA SER A 77 1.65 9.47 -10.57
C SER A 77 0.75 10.53 -11.20
N GLU A 78 1.29 11.22 -12.19
CA GLU A 78 0.60 12.27 -12.95
C GLU A 78 0.79 12.03 -14.46
N GLY A 79 -0.11 12.62 -15.27
CA GLY A 79 -0.11 12.39 -16.71
C GLY A 79 -0.75 11.06 -17.12
N GLY A 80 -0.71 10.73 -18.40
CA GLY A 80 -1.27 9.50 -18.95
C GLY A 80 -2.75 9.27 -18.65
N ASP A 81 -3.19 8.04 -18.83
CA ASP A 81 -4.53 7.62 -18.44
C ASP A 81 -4.56 7.10 -16.97
N ALA A 82 -5.76 6.93 -16.44
CA ALA A 82 -5.95 6.48 -15.06
C ALA A 82 -5.36 5.08 -14.80
N SER A 83 -5.46 4.18 -15.75
CA SER A 83 -4.93 2.81 -15.65
C SER A 83 -3.39 2.80 -15.64
N GLY A 84 -2.77 3.62 -16.48
CA GLY A 84 -1.33 3.80 -16.52
C GLY A 84 -0.78 4.37 -15.21
N ARG A 85 -1.44 5.39 -14.66
CA ARG A 85 -1.08 5.98 -13.36
C ARG A 85 -1.15 4.95 -12.22
N GLN A 86 -2.25 4.23 -12.13
CA GLN A 86 -2.45 3.20 -11.10
C GLN A 86 -1.38 2.11 -11.20
N ARG A 87 -1.17 1.58 -12.41
CA ARG A 87 -0.15 0.55 -12.65
C ARG A 87 1.23 1.03 -12.24
N ARG A 88 1.56 2.27 -12.55
CA ARG A 88 2.87 2.85 -12.23
C ARG A 88 3.15 2.92 -10.74
N VAL A 89 2.20 3.42 -9.95
CA VAL A 89 2.34 3.45 -8.49
C VAL A 89 2.49 2.04 -7.93
N PHE A 90 1.69 1.10 -8.46
CA PHE A 90 1.74 -0.29 -8.01
C PHE A 90 3.10 -0.95 -8.30
N GLU A 91 3.63 -0.81 -9.51
CA GLU A 91 4.93 -1.36 -9.94
C GLU A 91 6.09 -0.87 -9.06
N ILE A 92 6.12 0.44 -8.75
CA ILE A 92 7.16 1.00 -7.88
C ILE A 92 7.04 0.47 -6.45
N VAL A 93 5.84 0.45 -5.90
CA VAL A 93 5.63 -0.04 -4.53
C VAL A 93 5.96 -1.52 -4.43
N GLU A 94 5.58 -2.33 -5.42
CA GLU A 94 5.91 -3.74 -5.49
C GLU A 94 7.43 -3.97 -5.62
N ALA A 95 8.11 -3.23 -6.47
CA ALA A 95 9.56 -3.31 -6.63
C ALA A 95 10.29 -2.96 -5.33
N LEU A 96 9.84 -1.93 -4.61
CA LEU A 96 10.38 -1.59 -3.29
C LEU A 96 10.11 -2.70 -2.26
N GLN A 97 8.89 -3.21 -2.21
CA GLN A 97 8.52 -4.26 -1.27
C GLN A 97 9.35 -5.53 -1.46
N ASN A 98 9.67 -5.87 -2.71
CA ASN A 98 10.46 -7.04 -3.05
C ASN A 98 11.97 -6.84 -2.86
N GLY A 99 12.46 -5.62 -3.01
CA GLY A 99 13.89 -5.29 -2.94
C GLY A 99 14.36 -4.68 -1.62
N TYR A 100 13.43 -4.27 -0.77
CA TYR A 100 13.77 -3.57 0.47
C TYR A 100 14.07 -4.55 1.61
N GLN A 101 15.21 -4.37 2.27
CA GLN A 101 15.67 -5.26 3.36
C GLN A 101 15.11 -4.90 4.74
N GLY A 102 14.33 -3.83 4.87
CA GLY A 102 13.68 -3.41 6.11
C GLY A 102 12.18 -3.74 6.10
N ASN A 103 11.47 -3.34 7.15
CA ASN A 103 10.01 -3.38 7.15
C ASN A 103 9.46 -2.31 6.22
N PHE A 104 8.55 -2.73 5.37
CA PHE A 104 7.88 -1.89 4.40
C PHE A 104 6.37 -2.05 4.54
N LEU A 105 5.68 -0.97 4.85
CA LEU A 105 4.22 -0.95 4.94
C LEU A 105 3.68 0.12 4.01
N ALA A 106 2.94 -0.29 2.99
CA ALA A 106 2.28 0.61 2.05
C ALA A 106 0.77 0.62 2.20
N VAL A 107 0.16 1.76 1.92
CA VAL A 107 -1.29 1.95 1.80
C VAL A 107 -1.61 2.76 0.55
N TYR A 108 -2.68 2.37 -0.13
CA TYR A 108 -3.17 3.00 -1.37
C TYR A 108 -4.46 3.75 -1.07
N PRO A 109 -4.42 5.05 -0.76
CA PRO A 109 -5.62 5.86 -0.52
C PRO A 109 -6.39 6.16 -1.81
N GLY A 110 -5.75 5.98 -2.95
CA GLY A 110 -6.34 6.16 -4.27
C GLY A 110 -5.58 5.37 -5.33
N PRO A 111 -6.08 5.32 -6.57
CA PRO A 111 -5.50 4.50 -7.62
C PRO A 111 -4.11 4.98 -8.08
N ASP A 112 -3.83 6.26 -7.99
CA ASP A 112 -2.63 6.93 -8.48
C ASP A 112 -1.71 7.41 -7.36
N LYS A 113 -1.90 6.91 -6.14
CA LYS A 113 -1.20 7.37 -4.95
C LYS A 113 -1.00 6.27 -3.92
N SER A 114 0.19 6.23 -3.33
CA SER A 114 0.50 5.37 -2.19
C SER A 114 1.30 6.13 -1.13
N TYR A 115 1.10 5.78 0.12
CA TYR A 115 1.98 6.14 1.23
C TYR A 115 2.67 4.89 1.76
N ALA A 116 3.93 5.02 2.10
CA ALA A 116 4.68 3.92 2.67
C ALA A 116 5.51 4.35 3.89
N ILE A 117 5.54 3.50 4.90
CA ILE A 117 6.50 3.55 5.99
C ILE A 117 7.66 2.62 5.63
N LEU A 118 8.88 3.15 5.65
CA LEU A 118 10.10 2.37 5.48
C LEU A 118 10.90 2.44 6.78
N THR A 119 11.09 1.31 7.44
CA THR A 119 12.03 1.24 8.56
C THR A 119 13.45 1.14 8.03
N VAL A 120 14.39 1.82 8.66
CA VAL A 120 15.75 1.96 8.15
C VAL A 120 16.72 1.38 9.17
N PRO A 121 17.67 0.52 8.75
CA PRO A 121 18.78 0.13 9.58
C PRO A 121 19.52 1.37 10.11
N ALA A 122 20.05 1.27 11.32
CA ALA A 122 20.71 2.41 11.99
C ALA A 122 21.94 2.91 11.24
N ASP A 123 22.56 2.06 10.45
CA ASP A 123 23.79 2.31 9.67
C ASP A 123 23.51 2.83 8.24
N MET A 124 22.26 2.83 7.80
CA MET A 124 21.90 3.38 6.49
C MET A 124 21.81 4.92 6.56
N ASP A 125 22.55 5.58 5.68
CA ASP A 125 22.46 7.04 5.55
C ASP A 125 21.29 7.48 4.66
N ASP A 126 20.88 8.74 4.85
CA ASP A 126 19.72 9.32 4.17
C ASP A 126 19.94 9.47 2.65
N ASP A 127 21.17 9.66 2.23
CA ASP A 127 21.50 9.86 0.82
C ASP A 127 21.46 8.55 0.05
N THR A 128 21.88 7.45 0.67
CA THR A 128 21.74 6.10 0.10
C THR A 128 20.27 5.75 -0.14
N LEU A 129 19.39 6.02 0.83
CA LEU A 129 17.96 5.78 0.64
C LEU A 129 17.39 6.60 -0.51
N LYS A 130 17.71 7.90 -0.57
CA LYS A 130 17.24 8.80 -1.63
C LYS A 130 17.74 8.35 -3.00
N GLN A 131 19.02 7.94 -3.11
CA GLN A 131 19.58 7.44 -4.36
C GLN A 131 18.86 6.16 -4.82
N ASN A 132 18.61 5.22 -3.93
CA ASN A 132 17.88 3.99 -4.25
C ASN A 132 16.46 4.27 -4.74
N LEU A 133 15.75 5.20 -4.10
CA LEU A 133 14.40 5.60 -4.54
C LEU A 133 14.42 6.35 -5.88
N THR A 134 15.43 7.19 -6.11
CA THR A 134 15.62 7.89 -7.38
C THR A 134 15.90 6.89 -8.50
N TYR A 135 16.83 5.97 -8.29
CA TYR A 135 17.16 4.93 -9.27
C TYR A 135 15.92 4.09 -9.64
N LEU A 136 15.16 3.68 -8.65
CA LEU A 136 13.94 2.91 -8.86
C LEU A 136 12.90 3.69 -9.67
N ALA A 137 12.74 4.98 -9.39
CA ALA A 137 11.81 5.83 -10.12
C ALA A 137 12.23 6.02 -11.58
N GLU A 138 13.53 6.18 -11.83
CA GLU A 138 14.09 6.34 -13.18
C GLU A 138 14.03 5.04 -13.98
N ASP A 139 14.37 3.90 -13.36
CA ASP A 139 14.32 2.57 -14.00
C ASP A 139 12.90 2.20 -14.45
N THR A 140 11.92 2.65 -13.71
CA THR A 140 10.51 2.46 -14.06
C THR A 140 9.93 3.60 -14.90
N CYS A 141 10.71 4.55 -15.39
CA CYS A 141 10.24 5.74 -16.13
C CYS A 141 9.48 5.36 -17.41
N ASN A 142 8.40 6.09 -17.65
CA ASN A 142 7.56 5.96 -18.83
C ASN A 142 7.20 7.37 -19.31
N ASP A 143 7.43 7.67 -20.57
CA ASP A 143 7.22 9.01 -21.16
C ASP A 143 5.80 9.59 -20.99
N GLN A 144 4.82 8.74 -20.71
CA GLN A 144 3.43 9.14 -20.55
C GLN A 144 3.00 9.42 -19.11
N VAL A 145 3.70 8.85 -18.13
CA VAL A 145 3.34 8.94 -16.71
C VAL A 145 4.54 9.40 -15.90
N THR A 146 4.41 10.56 -15.29
CA THR A 146 5.42 11.10 -14.38
C THR A 146 5.22 10.54 -12.98
N MET A 147 6.27 9.98 -12.38
CA MET A 147 6.27 9.59 -10.98
C MET A 147 6.74 10.75 -10.10
N ILE A 148 6.00 10.98 -9.04
CA ILE A 148 6.31 11.98 -8.03
C ILE A 148 6.57 11.27 -6.72
N ILE A 149 7.77 11.45 -6.16
CA ILE A 149 8.18 10.85 -4.90
C ILE A 149 8.48 11.94 -3.88
N GLY A 150 7.82 11.86 -2.74
CA GLY A 150 8.09 12.71 -1.59
C GLY A 150 8.62 11.87 -0.44
N ILE A 151 9.67 12.35 0.23
CA ILE A 151 10.32 11.65 1.34
C ILE A 151 10.36 12.57 2.56
N SER A 152 9.92 12.09 3.72
CA SER A 152 10.07 12.82 4.99
C SER A 152 11.54 12.89 5.43
N LYS A 153 11.79 13.67 6.46
CA LYS A 153 13.01 13.50 7.26
C LYS A 153 12.93 12.17 8.02
N ARG A 154 14.10 11.64 8.40
CA ARG A 154 14.21 10.48 9.30
C ARG A 154 13.47 10.79 10.60
N GLN A 155 12.65 9.87 11.03
CA GLN A 155 11.90 9.92 12.27
C GLN A 155 12.35 8.79 13.20
N ASN A 156 12.39 9.05 14.48
CA ASN A 156 12.69 8.07 15.51
C ASN A 156 11.53 7.90 16.52
N GLN A 157 10.39 8.49 16.24
CA GLN A 157 9.19 8.44 17.07
C GLN A 157 7.99 8.22 16.19
N LEU A 158 7.35 7.09 16.32
CA LEU A 158 6.20 6.71 15.50
C LEU A 158 4.98 7.61 15.75
N GLU A 159 4.90 8.28 16.89
CA GLU A 159 3.89 9.29 17.22
C GLU A 159 3.87 10.46 16.22
N LYS A 160 5.02 10.73 15.58
CA LYS A 160 5.17 11.81 14.58
C LYS A 160 4.80 11.39 13.17
N ILE A 161 4.12 10.25 13.00
CA ILE A 161 3.78 9.71 11.67
C ILE A 161 3.03 10.72 10.80
N HIS A 162 2.08 11.47 11.35
CA HIS A 162 1.33 12.48 10.61
C HIS A 162 2.21 13.67 10.17
N THR A 163 3.19 14.06 11.00
CA THR A 163 4.17 15.09 10.65
C THR A 163 5.08 14.60 9.53
N ALA A 164 5.55 13.36 9.60
CA ALA A 164 6.35 12.73 8.55
C ALA A 164 5.57 12.65 7.23
N CYS A 165 4.31 12.29 7.27
CA CYS A 165 3.44 12.27 6.10
C CYS A 165 3.27 13.66 5.47
N THR A 166 3.11 14.69 6.28
CA THR A 166 3.06 16.09 5.80
C THR A 166 4.39 16.52 5.17
N GLN A 167 5.51 16.17 5.78
CA GLN A 167 6.83 16.43 5.21
C GLN A 167 7.01 15.75 3.85
N ALA A 168 6.64 14.48 3.73
CA ALA A 168 6.73 13.73 2.47
C ALA A 168 5.94 14.42 1.34
N ARG A 169 4.76 14.97 1.64
CA ARG A 169 3.95 15.73 0.66
C ARG A 169 4.62 17.00 0.16
N HIS A 170 5.38 17.65 1.03
CA HIS A 170 6.04 18.94 0.68
C HIS A 170 7.42 18.75 0.05
N THR A 171 8.02 17.57 0.19
CA THR A 171 9.36 17.27 -0.32
C THR A 171 9.27 16.49 -1.61
N VAL A 172 8.60 17.07 -2.62
CA VAL A 172 8.26 16.36 -3.86
C VAL A 172 9.37 16.54 -4.90
N ARG A 173 9.79 15.44 -5.54
CA ARG A 173 10.61 15.43 -6.75
C ARG A 173 9.88 14.67 -7.85
N ALA A 174 9.82 15.28 -9.05
CA ALA A 174 9.28 14.64 -10.25
C ALA A 174 10.38 13.86 -10.98
N TYR A 175 10.02 12.67 -11.48
CA TYR A 175 10.88 11.78 -12.27
C TYR A 175 10.17 11.31 -13.54
#